data_11ed6c1a35a1dc3e7c256b9fae3c667c
#
_entry.id   11ed6c1a35a1dc3e7c256b9fae3c667c
#
_cell.length_a   1.000
_cell.length_b   1.000
_cell.length_c   1.000
_cell.angle_alpha   90.00
_cell.angle_beta   90.00
_cell.angle_gamma   90.00
#
_symmetry.space_group_name_H-M   'P 1'
#
loop_
_entity.id
_entity.type
_entity.pdbx_description
1 polymer ?
#
loop_
_entity_poly.entity_id
_entity_poly.type
_entity_poly.pdbx_seq_one_letter_code
_entity_poly.pdbx_strand_id
1 'polypeptide(L)'
;MKQKGEFYKVKKSGFSMLLLLICVSMLSVMPVSAARKKSRYDLQFSDLKVNKKKLKAGEKCEISMKVKNKGTGKIQRLTVTYQGPKRQYYDVLLKYKKKSKRWTGNFIVNKGMEKGIWKIWCVTADKNYDEEYHYSCYNKNLDKLITPGADFSKGNIQISGTKADYKKPKIRWNEQVTAKGGIINCRLKVTDNSGISFVRIIFAKRPEEGKKLIPDISIIMKYNKKTGYYEGSSTQGKGKYLVA
;
A
#
# COMPACT_ATOMS: atom_id res chain seq x y z
N MET A 1 -23.23 33.01 71.84
CA MET A 1 -22.90 34.00 70.80
C MET A 1 -23.44 33.53 69.49
N LYS A 2 -24.51 34.19 69.00
CA LYS A 2 -25.17 33.86 67.69
C LYS A 2 -24.58 34.81 66.64
N GLN A 3 -23.91 34.32 65.63
CA GLN A 3 -23.54 35.14 64.46
C GLN A 3 -24.68 35.04 63.44
N LYS A 4 -25.20 36.20 63.07
CA LYS A 4 -26.19 36.41 62.01
C LYS A 4 -25.47 36.41 60.67
N GLY A 5 -25.85 35.54 59.76
CA GLY A 5 -25.42 35.57 58.36
C GLY A 5 -26.29 36.56 57.57
N GLU A 6 -25.66 37.51 56.92
CA GLU A 6 -26.32 38.43 56.01
C GLU A 6 -26.45 37.79 54.63
N PHE A 7 -27.69 37.69 54.11
CA PHE A 7 -27.98 37.27 52.77
C PHE A 7 -27.87 38.47 51.81
N TYR A 8 -26.89 38.48 50.93
CA TYR A 8 -26.85 39.40 49.81
C TYR A 8 -27.85 38.98 48.71
N LYS A 9 -28.86 39.79 48.49
CA LYS A 9 -29.76 39.69 47.35
C LYS A 9 -29.05 40.20 46.09
N VAL A 10 -28.68 39.31 45.20
CA VAL A 10 -28.19 39.67 43.87
C VAL A 10 -29.39 40.07 43.00
N LYS A 11 -29.51 41.35 42.65
CA LYS A 11 -30.46 41.83 41.62
C LYS A 11 -30.05 41.26 40.29
N LYS A 12 -30.86 40.36 39.72
CA LYS A 12 -30.72 39.88 38.35
C LYS A 12 -30.99 41.00 37.37
N SER A 13 -29.95 41.60 36.78
CA SER A 13 -30.11 42.59 35.73
C SER A 13 -30.46 41.86 34.44
N GLY A 14 -31.57 42.21 33.83
CA GLY A 14 -32.06 41.63 32.57
C GLY A 14 -31.15 41.85 31.36
N PHE A 15 -30.08 42.62 31.56
CA PHE A 15 -29.09 42.94 30.54
C PHE A 15 -28.16 41.75 30.20
N SER A 16 -27.89 40.86 31.18
CA SER A 16 -27.01 39.70 30.98
C SER A 16 -27.66 38.63 30.13
N MET A 17 -29.00 38.52 30.13
CA MET A 17 -29.74 37.52 29.37
C MET A 17 -29.85 37.89 27.88
N LEU A 18 -29.94 39.20 27.57
CA LEU A 18 -29.98 39.68 26.18
C LEU A 18 -28.61 39.48 25.48
N LEU A 19 -27.51 39.69 26.20
CA LEU A 19 -26.17 39.45 25.64
C LEU A 19 -25.88 37.99 25.34
N LEU A 20 -26.41 37.07 26.18
CA LEU A 20 -26.25 35.62 25.96
C LEU A 20 -27.07 35.15 24.75
N LEU A 21 -28.24 35.71 24.52
CA LEU A 21 -29.06 35.38 23.33
C LEU A 21 -28.42 35.85 22.01
N ILE A 22 -27.76 37.02 22.03
CA ILE A 22 -27.03 37.53 20.84
C ILE A 22 -25.80 36.68 20.56
N CYS A 23 -25.06 36.24 21.56
CA CYS A 23 -23.92 35.32 21.36
C CYS A 23 -24.35 33.95 20.83
N VAL A 24 -25.45 33.38 21.25
CA VAL A 24 -26.00 32.11 20.76
C VAL A 24 -26.50 32.24 19.33
N SER A 25 -27.11 33.35 18.94
CA SER A 25 -27.55 33.59 17.57
C SER A 25 -26.41 33.84 16.58
N MET A 26 -25.27 34.38 17.03
CA MET A 26 -24.08 34.54 16.18
C MET A 26 -23.30 33.23 15.97
N LEU A 27 -23.40 32.26 16.91
CA LEU A 27 -22.81 30.93 16.75
C LEU A 27 -23.58 30.04 15.76
N SER A 28 -24.85 30.33 15.49
CA SER A 28 -25.69 29.56 14.55
C SER A 28 -25.52 29.97 13.07
N VAL A 29 -24.76 31.02 12.76
CA VAL A 29 -24.59 31.55 11.39
C VAL A 29 -23.15 31.38 10.89
N MET A 30 -22.34 30.53 11.50
CA MET A 30 -21.13 30.14 10.83
C MET A 30 -21.52 29.13 9.72
N PRO A 31 -21.40 29.49 8.44
CA PRO A 31 -21.54 28.50 7.40
C PRO A 31 -20.39 27.49 7.59
N VAL A 32 -20.72 26.32 8.15
CA VAL A 32 -19.80 25.17 8.12
C VAL A 32 -19.75 24.65 6.68
N SER A 33 -19.36 25.53 5.79
CA SER A 33 -18.93 25.21 4.47
C SER A 33 -17.40 25.02 4.50
N ALA A 34 -16.92 24.13 5.36
CA ALA A 34 -15.62 23.51 5.13
C ALA A 34 -15.80 22.70 3.84
N ALA A 35 -15.52 23.32 2.70
CA ALA A 35 -15.48 22.63 1.42
C ALA A 35 -14.60 21.40 1.62
N ARG A 36 -15.18 20.19 1.69
CA ARG A 36 -14.45 18.95 1.89
C ARG A 36 -13.40 18.90 0.80
N LYS A 37 -12.14 19.04 1.18
CA LYS A 37 -11.00 18.97 0.25
C LYS A 37 -11.16 17.68 -0.55
N LYS A 38 -11.38 17.81 -1.85
CA LYS A 38 -11.67 16.67 -2.70
C LYS A 38 -10.50 15.69 -2.62
N SER A 39 -10.76 14.43 -2.34
CA SER A 39 -9.73 13.40 -2.27
C SER A 39 -8.93 13.35 -3.57
N ARG A 40 -7.64 13.07 -3.48
CA ARG A 40 -6.77 12.89 -4.64
C ARG A 40 -7.24 11.70 -5.50
N TYR A 41 -7.65 10.62 -4.86
CA TYR A 41 -8.19 9.44 -5.52
C TYR A 41 -9.60 9.13 -5.01
N ASP A 42 -10.51 8.99 -5.96
CA ASP A 42 -11.88 8.50 -5.80
C ASP A 42 -12.14 7.59 -7.01
N LEU A 43 -11.69 6.33 -6.90
CA LEU A 43 -11.62 5.43 -8.04
C LEU A 43 -12.89 4.62 -8.20
N GLN A 44 -13.41 4.61 -9.43
CA GLN A 44 -14.49 3.75 -9.86
C GLN A 44 -13.95 2.72 -10.86
N PHE A 45 -14.23 1.46 -10.59
CA PHE A 45 -13.79 0.33 -11.40
C PHE A 45 -14.97 -0.23 -12.20
N SER A 46 -14.74 -0.51 -13.46
CA SER A 46 -15.74 -1.12 -14.33
C SER A 46 -15.09 -2.01 -15.39
N ASP A 47 -15.90 -2.87 -15.99
CA ASP A 47 -15.52 -3.68 -17.15
C ASP A 47 -14.24 -4.52 -16.90
N LEU A 48 -14.15 -5.11 -15.70
CA LEU A 48 -13.06 -6.01 -15.33
C LEU A 48 -13.15 -7.31 -16.13
N LYS A 49 -12.08 -7.66 -16.83
CA LYS A 49 -11.98 -8.86 -17.68
C LYS A 49 -10.65 -9.57 -17.45
N VAL A 50 -10.69 -10.89 -17.55
CA VAL A 50 -9.52 -11.76 -17.68
C VAL A 50 -9.69 -12.62 -18.94
N ASN A 51 -8.59 -12.89 -19.64
CA ASN A 51 -8.62 -13.64 -20.89
C ASN A 51 -9.01 -15.12 -20.68
N LYS A 52 -8.56 -15.70 -19.56
CA LYS A 52 -8.85 -17.09 -19.17
C LYS A 52 -9.17 -17.18 -17.69
N LYS A 53 -10.20 -17.99 -17.34
CA LYS A 53 -10.58 -18.27 -15.95
C LYS A 53 -9.85 -19.46 -15.34
N LYS A 54 -9.39 -20.40 -16.16
CA LYS A 54 -8.64 -21.60 -15.76
C LYS A 54 -7.28 -21.56 -16.42
N LEU A 55 -6.22 -21.67 -15.63
CA LEU A 55 -4.84 -21.51 -16.05
C LEU A 55 -3.98 -22.65 -15.50
N LYS A 56 -3.01 -23.08 -16.29
CA LYS A 56 -1.96 -24.04 -15.91
C LYS A 56 -0.61 -23.33 -15.78
N ALA A 57 0.35 -23.98 -15.15
CA ALA A 57 1.73 -23.51 -15.12
C ALA A 57 2.24 -23.22 -16.54
N GLY A 58 2.91 -22.07 -16.73
CA GLY A 58 3.40 -21.58 -18.03
C GLY A 58 2.39 -20.79 -18.84
N GLU A 59 1.09 -20.83 -18.53
CA GLU A 59 0.09 -20.06 -19.25
C GLU A 59 0.06 -18.60 -18.83
N LYS A 60 -0.23 -17.73 -19.80
CA LYS A 60 -0.36 -16.29 -19.63
C LYS A 60 -1.78 -15.91 -19.22
N CYS A 61 -1.89 -15.19 -18.11
CA CYS A 61 -3.10 -14.49 -17.70
C CYS A 61 -3.01 -13.02 -18.14
N GLU A 62 -4.03 -12.55 -18.83
CA GLU A 62 -4.19 -11.14 -19.16
C GLU A 62 -5.38 -10.58 -18.39
N ILE A 63 -5.18 -9.45 -17.71
CA ILE A 63 -6.22 -8.73 -16.97
C ILE A 63 -6.39 -7.35 -17.56
N SER A 64 -7.62 -6.88 -17.61
CA SER A 64 -7.93 -5.52 -18.05
C SER A 64 -9.16 -4.96 -17.33
N MET A 65 -9.16 -3.65 -17.09
CA MET A 65 -10.29 -2.92 -16.52
C MET A 65 -10.34 -1.47 -16.97
N LYS A 66 -11.51 -0.85 -16.86
CA LYS A 66 -11.67 0.59 -16.94
C LYS A 66 -11.64 1.18 -15.54
N VAL A 67 -10.91 2.28 -15.36
CA VAL A 67 -10.82 3.01 -14.09
C VAL A 67 -11.08 4.48 -14.36
N LYS A 68 -12.04 5.05 -13.65
CA LYS A 68 -12.35 6.49 -13.64
C LYS A 68 -11.97 7.05 -12.28
N ASN A 69 -11.12 8.06 -12.26
CA ASN A 69 -10.86 8.83 -11.04
C ASN A 69 -11.75 10.06 -11.00
N LYS A 70 -12.61 10.17 -9.99
CA LYS A 70 -13.40 11.38 -9.70
C LYS A 70 -12.65 12.36 -8.80
N GLY A 71 -11.52 11.93 -8.23
CA GLY A 71 -10.62 12.75 -7.44
C GLY A 71 -9.80 13.71 -8.32
N THR A 72 -8.89 14.44 -7.68
CA THR A 72 -8.08 15.48 -8.34
C THR A 72 -6.76 14.95 -8.90
N GLY A 73 -6.32 13.76 -8.48
CA GLY A 73 -5.03 13.18 -8.85
C GLY A 73 -5.06 12.44 -10.19
N LYS A 74 -3.92 12.37 -10.85
CA LYS A 74 -3.72 11.54 -12.04
C LYS A 74 -3.18 10.18 -11.61
N ILE A 75 -3.80 9.09 -12.09
CA ILE A 75 -3.29 7.74 -11.88
C ILE A 75 -2.03 7.58 -12.76
N GLN A 76 -0.89 7.33 -12.15
CA GLN A 76 0.37 7.07 -12.87
C GLN A 76 0.65 5.57 -12.94
N ARG A 77 0.30 4.85 -11.88
CA ARG A 77 0.50 3.43 -11.73
C ARG A 77 -0.74 2.78 -11.16
N LEU A 78 -1.09 1.62 -11.67
CA LEU A 78 -2.19 0.79 -11.17
C LEU A 78 -1.69 -0.64 -11.00
N THR A 79 -1.84 -1.19 -9.81
CA THR A 79 -1.44 -2.56 -9.48
C THR A 79 -2.65 -3.36 -9.03
N VAL A 80 -2.81 -4.56 -9.55
CA VAL A 80 -3.79 -5.55 -9.08
C VAL A 80 -3.05 -6.60 -8.28
N THR A 81 -3.42 -6.74 -7.01
CA THR A 81 -2.88 -7.78 -6.14
C THR A 81 -3.84 -8.95 -6.08
N TYR A 82 -3.40 -10.10 -6.56
CA TYR A 82 -4.10 -11.37 -6.37
C TYR A 82 -3.72 -12.03 -5.06
N GLN A 83 -4.68 -12.70 -4.42
CA GLN A 83 -4.47 -13.55 -3.25
C GLN A 83 -4.82 -14.99 -3.60
N GLY A 84 -3.89 -15.89 -3.38
CA GLY A 84 -4.05 -17.34 -3.49
C GLY A 84 -4.79 -17.95 -2.29
N PRO A 85 -5.16 -19.23 -2.37
CA PRO A 85 -5.96 -19.92 -1.35
C PRO A 85 -5.34 -19.92 0.05
N LYS A 86 -4.03 -20.00 0.15
CA LYS A 86 -3.25 -20.01 1.42
C LYS A 86 -2.50 -18.70 1.65
N ARG A 87 -3.04 -17.59 1.11
CA ARG A 87 -2.51 -16.22 1.28
C ARG A 87 -1.16 -15.94 0.59
N GLN A 88 -0.80 -16.68 -0.45
CA GLN A 88 0.26 -16.20 -1.35
C GLN A 88 -0.28 -15.00 -2.13
N TYR A 89 0.53 -13.93 -2.27
CA TYR A 89 0.15 -12.74 -3.00
C TYR A 89 0.93 -12.61 -4.29
N TYR A 90 0.29 -12.05 -5.32
CA TYR A 90 0.93 -11.80 -6.59
C TYR A 90 0.46 -10.47 -7.19
N ASP A 91 1.40 -9.57 -7.46
CA ASP A 91 1.13 -8.25 -7.99
C ASP A 91 1.24 -8.21 -9.50
N VAL A 92 0.22 -7.65 -10.14
CA VAL A 92 0.17 -7.43 -11.59
C VAL A 92 0.13 -5.93 -11.85
N LEU A 93 1.21 -5.40 -12.41
CA LEU A 93 1.26 -4.00 -12.83
C LEU A 93 0.45 -3.81 -14.11
N LEU A 94 -0.49 -2.86 -14.09
CA LEU A 94 -1.29 -2.50 -15.25
C LEU A 94 -0.75 -1.22 -15.91
N LYS A 95 -0.77 -1.21 -17.25
CA LYS A 95 -0.41 -0.07 -18.09
C LYS A 95 -1.66 0.46 -18.79
N TYR A 96 -1.80 1.78 -18.85
CA TYR A 96 -2.91 2.42 -19.54
C TYR A 96 -2.74 2.33 -21.07
N LYS A 97 -3.73 1.81 -21.76
CA LYS A 97 -3.80 1.70 -23.22
C LYS A 97 -4.73 2.78 -23.77
N LYS A 98 -4.17 3.86 -24.32
CA LYS A 98 -4.94 5.02 -24.85
C LYS A 98 -6.01 4.60 -25.85
N LYS A 99 -5.67 3.72 -26.82
CA LYS A 99 -6.60 3.26 -27.88
C LYS A 99 -7.85 2.60 -27.33
N SER A 100 -7.74 1.74 -26.34
CA SER A 100 -8.88 1.04 -25.72
C SER A 100 -9.45 1.73 -24.49
N LYS A 101 -8.81 2.80 -24.02
CA LYS A 101 -9.14 3.51 -22.75
C LYS A 101 -9.22 2.53 -21.54
N ARG A 102 -8.31 1.54 -21.50
CA ARG A 102 -8.27 0.49 -20.48
C ARG A 102 -6.89 0.40 -19.84
N TRP A 103 -6.90 0.00 -18.59
CA TRP A 103 -5.71 -0.48 -17.90
C TRP A 103 -5.56 -1.97 -18.16
N THR A 104 -4.39 -2.41 -18.61
CA THR A 104 -4.12 -3.80 -19.00
C THR A 104 -2.79 -4.26 -18.43
N GLY A 105 -2.75 -5.49 -17.95
CA GLY A 105 -1.53 -6.14 -17.47
C GLY A 105 -1.58 -7.64 -17.75
N ASN A 106 -0.46 -8.31 -17.54
CA ASN A 106 -0.39 -9.75 -17.68
C ASN A 106 0.67 -10.33 -16.75
N PHE A 107 0.55 -11.62 -16.48
CA PHE A 107 1.57 -12.42 -15.81
C PHE A 107 1.54 -13.86 -16.36
N ILE A 108 2.62 -14.58 -16.14
CA ILE A 108 2.72 -16.00 -16.46
C ILE A 108 2.58 -16.78 -15.16
N VAL A 109 1.71 -17.79 -15.16
CA VAL A 109 1.54 -18.69 -14.01
C VAL A 109 2.84 -19.48 -13.82
N ASN A 110 3.56 -19.20 -12.74
CA ASN A 110 4.78 -19.95 -12.44
C ASN A 110 4.48 -21.24 -11.67
N LYS A 111 5.42 -22.18 -11.68
CA LYS A 111 5.27 -23.50 -11.03
C LYS A 111 5.14 -23.41 -9.50
N GLY A 112 5.61 -22.31 -8.89
CA GLY A 112 5.57 -22.06 -7.45
C GLY A 112 4.28 -21.40 -6.94
N MET A 113 3.34 -21.06 -7.84
CA MET A 113 2.05 -20.50 -7.42
C MET A 113 1.17 -21.57 -6.76
N GLU A 114 0.32 -21.15 -5.81
CA GLU A 114 -0.65 -22.04 -5.17
C GLU A 114 -1.67 -22.58 -6.17
N LYS A 115 -1.93 -23.87 -6.10
CA LYS A 115 -3.06 -24.49 -6.81
C LYS A 115 -4.38 -24.05 -6.16
N GLY A 116 -5.35 -23.65 -6.96
CA GLY A 116 -6.70 -23.31 -6.49
C GLY A 116 -7.21 -21.99 -7.04
N ILE A 117 -8.19 -21.40 -6.35
CA ILE A 117 -8.84 -20.16 -6.78
C ILE A 117 -8.03 -18.96 -6.24
N TRP A 118 -7.59 -18.14 -7.17
CA TRP A 118 -6.95 -16.85 -6.88
C TRP A 118 -7.97 -15.73 -7.05
N LYS A 119 -8.08 -14.88 -6.05
CA LYS A 119 -9.02 -13.77 -6.03
C LYS A 119 -8.24 -12.46 -6.04
N ILE A 120 -8.77 -11.45 -6.71
CA ILE A 120 -8.21 -10.12 -6.56
C ILE A 120 -8.46 -9.66 -5.13
N TRP A 121 -7.40 -9.39 -4.39
CA TRP A 121 -7.45 -8.90 -3.02
C TRP A 121 -7.68 -7.38 -2.97
N CYS A 122 -6.87 -6.63 -3.73
CA CYS A 122 -7.04 -5.19 -3.86
C CYS A 122 -6.55 -4.67 -5.21
N VAL A 123 -6.95 -3.44 -5.52
CA VAL A 123 -6.41 -2.65 -6.62
C VAL A 123 -5.84 -1.37 -6.03
N THR A 124 -4.56 -1.12 -6.29
CA THR A 124 -3.81 0.01 -5.76
C THR A 124 -3.45 0.99 -6.86
N ALA A 125 -3.69 2.27 -6.62
CA ALA A 125 -3.21 3.37 -7.46
C ALA A 125 -2.24 4.23 -6.66
N ASP A 126 -1.11 4.55 -7.26
CA ASP A 126 -0.10 5.39 -6.63
C ASP A 126 0.61 6.32 -7.64
N LYS A 127 1.45 7.19 -7.10
CA LYS A 127 2.39 8.02 -7.84
C LYS A 127 3.81 7.59 -7.49
N ASN A 128 4.45 6.82 -8.37
CA ASN A 128 5.87 6.46 -8.26
C ASN A 128 6.32 5.83 -6.94
N TYR A 129 5.51 4.90 -6.37
CA TYR A 129 5.78 4.25 -5.08
C TYR A 129 5.80 5.21 -3.87
N ASP A 130 5.17 6.37 -4.00
CA ASP A 130 5.06 7.35 -2.95
C ASP A 130 3.91 6.97 -2.02
N GLU A 131 4.22 6.64 -0.76
CA GLU A 131 3.25 6.18 0.22
C GLU A 131 2.22 7.28 0.57
N GLU A 132 2.61 8.54 0.52
CA GLU A 132 1.70 9.68 0.76
C GLU A 132 0.59 9.76 -0.30
N TYR A 133 0.83 9.19 -1.49
CA TYR A 133 -0.09 9.23 -2.62
C TYR A 133 -0.60 7.85 -3.01
N HIS A 134 -0.81 7.01 -2.02
CA HIS A 134 -1.28 5.65 -2.15
C HIS A 134 -2.79 5.55 -1.92
N TYR A 135 -3.49 4.83 -2.79
CA TYR A 135 -4.90 4.50 -2.65
C TYR A 135 -5.11 3.02 -2.92
N SER A 136 -5.70 2.32 -1.97
CA SER A 136 -6.06 0.90 -2.13
C SER A 136 -7.55 0.72 -2.03
N CYS A 137 -8.14 0.05 -3.03
CA CYS A 137 -9.52 -0.41 -3.02
C CYS A 137 -9.54 -1.92 -2.87
N TYR A 138 -10.16 -2.40 -1.81
CA TYR A 138 -10.16 -3.81 -1.46
C TYR A 138 -11.37 -4.54 -2.05
N ASN A 139 -11.27 -5.86 -2.18
CA ASN A 139 -12.37 -6.70 -2.64
C ASN A 139 -13.37 -6.91 -1.50
N LYS A 140 -14.53 -6.28 -1.62
CA LYS A 140 -15.62 -6.38 -0.62
C LYS A 140 -16.12 -7.82 -0.37
N ASN A 141 -15.83 -8.75 -1.28
CA ASN A 141 -16.21 -10.16 -1.14
C ASN A 141 -15.16 -10.97 -0.33
N LEU A 142 -14.00 -10.39 -0.02
CA LEU A 142 -12.98 -10.99 0.84
C LEU A 142 -12.99 -10.38 2.24
N ASP A 143 -13.23 -9.09 2.33
CA ASP A 143 -13.32 -8.38 3.58
C ASP A 143 -14.35 -7.26 3.48
N LYS A 144 -15.48 -7.43 4.19
CA LYS A 144 -16.59 -6.47 4.19
C LYS A 144 -16.34 -5.24 5.06
N LEU A 145 -15.36 -5.31 5.95
CA LEU A 145 -15.05 -4.24 6.91
C LEU A 145 -14.09 -3.21 6.35
N ILE A 146 -13.37 -3.54 5.27
CA ILE A 146 -12.38 -2.64 4.67
C ILE A 146 -13.05 -1.74 3.64
N THR A 147 -12.91 -0.43 3.85
CA THR A 147 -13.37 0.60 2.91
C THR A 147 -12.18 1.46 2.46
N PRO A 148 -12.12 1.89 1.18
CA PRO A 148 -13.10 1.65 0.12
C PRO A 148 -13.05 0.22 -0.44
N GLY A 149 -14.21 -0.31 -0.82
CA GLY A 149 -14.36 -1.66 -1.35
C GLY A 149 -15.13 -1.73 -2.66
N ALA A 150 -14.72 -2.65 -3.54
CA ALA A 150 -15.38 -2.93 -4.81
C ALA A 150 -15.53 -4.44 -5.05
N ASP A 151 -16.42 -4.84 -5.95
CA ASP A 151 -16.56 -6.23 -6.37
C ASP A 151 -15.57 -6.54 -7.51
N PHE A 152 -14.58 -7.37 -7.21
CA PHE A 152 -13.59 -7.83 -8.17
C PHE A 152 -13.75 -9.32 -8.53
N SER A 153 -14.89 -9.95 -8.22
CA SER A 153 -15.13 -11.39 -8.45
C SER A 153 -14.99 -11.81 -9.93
N LYS A 154 -15.30 -10.90 -10.85
CA LYS A 154 -15.10 -11.13 -12.30
C LYS A 154 -13.63 -11.35 -12.68
N GLY A 155 -12.70 -10.93 -11.83
CA GLY A 155 -11.24 -11.13 -11.99
C GLY A 155 -10.73 -12.45 -11.41
N ASN A 156 -11.53 -13.23 -10.70
CA ASN A 156 -11.10 -14.50 -10.10
C ASN A 156 -10.66 -15.50 -11.17
N ILE A 157 -9.57 -16.22 -10.88
CA ILE A 157 -8.98 -17.24 -11.75
C ILE A 157 -8.72 -18.52 -10.95
N GLN A 158 -8.68 -19.65 -11.63
CA GLN A 158 -8.32 -20.94 -11.07
C GLN A 158 -6.97 -21.39 -11.64
N ILE A 159 -6.00 -21.68 -10.78
CA ILE A 159 -4.68 -22.15 -11.15
C ILE A 159 -4.57 -23.65 -10.86
N SER A 160 -3.98 -24.41 -11.79
CA SER A 160 -3.74 -25.86 -11.69
C SER A 160 -2.37 -26.22 -12.26
N GLY A 161 -1.91 -27.45 -11.97
CA GLY A 161 -0.62 -27.94 -12.47
C GLY A 161 0.59 -27.23 -11.84
N THR A 162 0.41 -26.66 -10.66
CA THR A 162 1.43 -25.95 -9.89
C THR A 162 1.64 -26.63 -8.54
N LYS A 163 2.82 -26.45 -7.95
CA LYS A 163 3.16 -26.91 -6.61
C LYS A 163 3.80 -25.75 -5.88
N ALA A 164 3.03 -25.10 -4.99
CA ALA A 164 3.53 -23.99 -4.21
C ALA A 164 4.74 -24.40 -3.37
N ASP A 165 5.73 -23.56 -3.40
CA ASP A 165 6.90 -23.68 -2.52
C ASP A 165 6.74 -22.69 -1.37
N TYR A 166 6.69 -23.22 -0.15
CA TYR A 166 6.63 -22.43 1.09
C TYR A 166 7.97 -22.42 1.84
N LYS A 167 9.02 -23.00 1.26
CA LYS A 167 10.35 -22.94 1.82
C LYS A 167 10.89 -21.53 1.68
N LYS A 168 11.48 -21.04 2.74
CA LYS A 168 12.12 -19.72 2.72
C LYS A 168 13.38 -19.77 1.85
N PRO A 169 13.69 -18.70 1.08
CA PRO A 169 14.97 -18.57 0.41
C PRO A 169 16.14 -18.73 1.38
N LYS A 170 17.21 -19.36 0.90
CA LYS A 170 18.46 -19.46 1.66
C LYS A 170 19.31 -18.23 1.34
N ILE A 171 19.68 -17.47 2.36
CA ILE A 171 20.52 -16.28 2.24
C ILE A 171 21.87 -16.59 2.90
N ARG A 172 22.96 -16.37 2.18
CA ARG A 172 24.32 -16.42 2.74
C ARG A 172 24.79 -14.99 2.98
N TRP A 173 24.94 -14.67 4.25
CA TRP A 173 25.30 -13.31 4.72
C TRP A 173 26.80 -13.05 4.74
N ASN A 174 27.67 -14.06 4.50
CA ASN A 174 29.13 -13.97 4.59
C ASN A 174 29.75 -13.04 3.55
N GLU A 175 28.94 -12.35 2.77
CA GLU A 175 29.37 -11.65 1.60
C GLU A 175 28.94 -10.19 1.70
N GLN A 176 29.89 -9.46 1.97
CA GLN A 176 30.21 -8.03 1.93
C GLN A 176 29.05 -7.05 1.77
N VAL A 177 28.65 -6.47 2.88
CA VAL A 177 28.18 -5.10 2.89
C VAL A 177 29.39 -4.21 3.18
N THR A 178 29.79 -3.39 2.24
CA THR A 178 30.87 -2.42 2.42
C THR A 178 30.35 -1.01 2.32
N ALA A 179 30.82 -0.15 3.21
CA ALA A 179 30.50 1.28 3.19
C ALA A 179 31.80 2.06 3.06
N LYS A 180 32.01 2.73 1.93
CA LYS A 180 33.19 3.56 1.67
C LYS A 180 32.78 4.79 0.89
N GLY A 181 33.27 5.97 1.31
CA GLY A 181 33.00 7.24 0.59
C GLY A 181 31.51 7.62 0.49
N GLY A 182 30.69 7.25 1.48
CA GLY A 182 29.25 7.52 1.44
C GLY A 182 28.44 6.59 0.52
N ILE A 183 29.06 5.52 0.02
CA ILE A 183 28.39 4.52 -0.81
C ILE A 183 28.34 3.20 -0.03
N ILE A 184 27.12 2.62 0.07
CA ILE A 184 26.91 1.26 0.56
C ILE A 184 26.86 0.34 -0.66
N ASN A 185 27.75 -0.65 -0.70
CA ASN A 185 27.72 -1.73 -1.67
C ASN A 185 27.29 -3.02 -0.99
N CYS A 186 26.35 -3.72 -1.58
CA CYS A 186 25.80 -4.97 -1.06
C CYS A 186 26.00 -6.09 -2.08
N ARG A 187 26.42 -7.26 -1.58
CA ARG A 187 26.58 -8.48 -2.38
C ARG A 187 26.08 -9.66 -1.57
N LEU A 188 25.09 -10.39 -2.09
CA LEU A 188 24.44 -11.51 -1.40
C LEU A 188 24.31 -12.72 -2.32
N LYS A 189 24.48 -13.91 -1.78
CA LYS A 189 24.07 -15.14 -2.45
C LYS A 189 22.71 -15.56 -1.90
N VAL A 190 21.70 -15.55 -2.77
CA VAL A 190 20.34 -15.96 -2.44
C VAL A 190 19.94 -17.10 -3.35
N THR A 191 19.41 -18.18 -2.80
CA THR A 191 18.94 -19.34 -3.56
C THR A 191 17.56 -19.75 -3.09
N ASP A 192 16.72 -20.16 -4.05
CA ASP A 192 15.37 -20.67 -3.79
C ASP A 192 14.99 -21.69 -4.86
N ASN A 193 14.16 -22.68 -4.52
CA ASN A 193 13.75 -23.75 -5.43
C ASN A 193 12.76 -23.26 -6.49
N SER A 194 11.93 -22.27 -6.14
CA SER A 194 10.88 -21.70 -7.01
C SER A 194 11.36 -20.52 -7.83
N GLY A 195 12.63 -20.12 -7.63
CA GLY A 195 13.23 -18.93 -8.21
C GLY A 195 13.01 -17.68 -7.34
N ILE A 196 13.75 -16.64 -7.68
CA ILE A 196 13.77 -15.37 -6.93
C ILE A 196 13.32 -14.27 -7.87
N SER A 197 12.21 -13.60 -7.53
CA SER A 197 11.67 -12.50 -8.32
C SER A 197 12.45 -11.21 -8.14
N PHE A 198 12.84 -10.90 -6.89
CA PHE A 198 13.72 -9.78 -6.56
C PHE A 198 14.35 -9.98 -5.19
N VAL A 199 15.44 -9.27 -4.95
CA VAL A 199 16.11 -9.19 -3.66
C VAL A 199 16.21 -7.72 -3.29
N ARG A 200 15.83 -7.38 -2.06
CA ARG A 200 15.93 -6.04 -1.51
C ARG A 200 16.55 -6.09 -0.13
N ILE A 201 17.51 -5.21 0.13
CA ILE A 201 18.03 -4.98 1.46
C ILE A 201 17.46 -3.67 1.97
N ILE A 202 17.02 -3.68 3.22
CA ILE A 202 16.54 -2.50 3.91
C ILE A 202 17.51 -2.23 5.05
N PHE A 203 18.03 -1.01 5.10
CA PHE A 203 18.82 -0.51 6.22
C PHE A 203 17.97 0.44 7.02
N ALA A 204 18.07 0.33 8.33
CA ALA A 204 17.44 1.26 9.25
C ALA A 204 18.49 2.01 10.06
N LYS A 205 18.26 3.26 10.39
CA LYS A 205 19.05 3.96 11.38
C LYS A 205 18.90 3.27 12.73
N ARG A 206 20.01 3.15 13.47
CA ARG A 206 19.93 2.64 14.84
C ARG A 206 19.01 3.56 15.63
N PRO A 207 17.90 3.03 16.20
CA PRO A 207 16.99 3.85 16.96
C PRO A 207 17.65 4.30 18.26
N GLU A 208 17.21 5.43 18.79
CA GLU A 208 17.41 5.75 20.20
C GLU A 208 16.72 4.69 21.06
N GLU A 209 17.20 4.52 22.28
CA GLU A 209 16.68 3.52 23.20
C GLU A 209 15.15 3.62 23.37
N GLY A 210 14.44 2.50 23.20
CA GLY A 210 12.97 2.44 23.27
C GLY A 210 12.20 2.86 22.01
N LYS A 211 12.86 3.31 20.94
CA LYS A 211 12.20 3.68 19.67
C LYS A 211 12.23 2.52 18.66
N LYS A 212 11.19 2.43 17.81
CA LYS A 212 11.13 1.45 16.73
C LYS A 212 12.18 1.74 15.65
N LEU A 213 12.69 0.67 15.02
CA LEU A 213 13.50 0.76 13.81
C LEU A 213 12.67 1.44 12.68
N ILE A 214 13.21 2.49 12.10
CA ILE A 214 12.61 3.18 10.94
C ILE A 214 13.48 2.86 9.72
N PRO A 215 12.94 2.21 8.68
CA PRO A 215 13.64 2.01 7.42
C PRO A 215 14.07 3.35 6.82
N ASP A 216 15.33 3.46 6.40
CA ASP A 216 15.88 4.69 5.83
C ASP A 216 16.42 4.46 4.41
N ILE A 217 17.14 3.38 4.18
CA ILE A 217 17.72 3.05 2.88
C ILE A 217 17.20 1.71 2.38
N SER A 218 16.74 1.69 1.13
CA SER A 218 16.27 0.46 0.46
C SER A 218 17.06 0.26 -0.82
N ILE A 219 17.77 -0.88 -0.92
CA ILE A 219 18.57 -1.25 -2.08
C ILE A 219 17.93 -2.44 -2.78
N ILE A 220 17.47 -2.23 -4.02
CA ILE A 220 17.03 -3.32 -4.89
C ILE A 220 18.27 -3.92 -5.56
N MET A 221 18.46 -5.22 -5.34
CA MET A 221 19.62 -5.96 -5.81
C MET A 221 19.37 -6.52 -7.20
N LYS A 222 20.39 -6.48 -8.07
CA LYS A 222 20.36 -7.10 -9.40
C LYS A 222 21.17 -8.38 -9.41
N TYR A 223 20.63 -9.44 -10.02
CA TYR A 223 21.36 -10.69 -10.19
C TYR A 223 22.46 -10.54 -11.24
N ASN A 224 23.70 -10.78 -10.84
CA ASN A 224 24.85 -10.81 -11.72
C ASN A 224 25.16 -12.26 -12.14
N LYS A 225 24.86 -12.59 -13.40
CA LYS A 225 25.05 -13.95 -13.95
C LYS A 225 26.50 -14.41 -13.94
N LYS A 226 27.49 -13.47 -14.06
CA LYS A 226 28.94 -13.81 -14.09
C LYS A 226 29.41 -14.23 -12.70
N THR A 227 28.91 -13.59 -11.65
CA THR A 227 29.37 -13.85 -10.28
C THR A 227 28.43 -14.81 -9.52
N GLY A 228 27.20 -14.98 -9.98
CA GLY A 228 26.18 -15.78 -9.28
C GLY A 228 25.60 -15.10 -8.03
N TYR A 229 25.81 -13.79 -7.89
CA TYR A 229 25.36 -13.01 -6.73
C TYR A 229 24.30 -11.97 -7.10
N TYR A 230 23.54 -11.57 -6.11
CA TYR A 230 22.75 -10.35 -6.16
C TYR A 230 23.62 -9.19 -5.67
N GLU A 231 23.70 -8.13 -6.46
CA GLU A 231 24.55 -6.96 -6.21
C GLU A 231 23.72 -5.68 -6.29
N GLY A 232 24.01 -4.72 -5.43
CA GLY A 232 23.35 -3.42 -5.42
C GLY A 232 24.12 -2.39 -4.61
N SER A 233 23.87 -1.12 -4.89
CA SER A 233 24.52 -0.01 -4.18
C SER A 233 23.53 1.14 -3.97
N SER A 234 23.79 1.96 -2.96
CA SER A 234 23.08 3.21 -2.71
C SER A 234 24.03 4.24 -2.10
N THR A 235 23.77 5.49 -2.37
CA THR A 235 24.41 6.60 -1.64
C THR A 235 23.82 6.67 -0.24
N GLN A 236 24.66 6.96 0.75
CA GLN A 236 24.30 6.99 2.15
C GLN A 236 24.50 8.40 2.73
N GLY A 237 23.56 8.86 3.57
CA GLY A 237 23.80 9.96 4.50
C GLY A 237 24.71 9.55 5.65
N LYS A 238 25.18 10.51 6.45
CA LYS A 238 25.98 10.24 7.66
C LYS A 238 25.11 9.49 8.70
N GLY A 239 25.65 8.41 9.29
CA GLY A 239 24.97 7.67 10.36
C GLY A 239 25.48 6.23 10.53
N LYS A 240 25.01 5.58 11.62
CA LYS A 240 25.18 4.12 11.85
C LYS A 240 23.89 3.42 11.43
N TYR A 241 23.99 2.41 10.60
CA TYR A 241 22.87 1.67 10.04
C TYR A 241 22.92 0.20 10.46
N LEU A 242 21.75 -0.39 10.60
CA LEU A 242 21.54 -1.83 10.80
C LEU A 242 20.76 -2.38 9.61
N VAL A 243 20.99 -3.66 9.28
CA VAL A 243 20.12 -4.37 8.33
C VAL A 243 18.83 -4.72 9.08
N ALA A 244 17.70 -4.28 8.55
CA ALA A 244 16.37 -4.46 9.13
C ALA A 244 15.63 -5.66 8.54
#